data_e18ad138eba2f8c0ee661a367753cefc
#
_entry.id   e18ad138eba2f8c0ee661a367753cefc
#
_cell.length_a   1.000
_cell.length_b   1.000
_cell.length_c   1.000
_cell.angle_alpha   90.00
_cell.angle_beta   90.00
_cell.angle_gamma   90.00
#
_symmetry.space_group_name_H-M   'P 1'
#
loop_
_entity.id
_entity.type
_entity.pdbx_description
1 polymer ?
#
loop_
_entity_poly.entity_id
_entity_poly.type
_entity_poly.pdbx_seq_one_letter_code
_entity_poly.pdbx_strand_id
1 'polypeptide(L)'
;MVWCAVPLLDMIRYPQFLIARLWTDEYGDPDVAEEFGWLHAYSPYHHVTEGQPYPAVLFTTAEGDTRVDPCHARKMAAALTWASSGQDERPILLLQSGRAGHGVGKPASMRVMEGADVLAFFCRQLGFEPSL
;
A
#
# COMPACT_ATOMS: atom_id res chain seq x y z
N MET A 1 -1.35 8.65 11.23
CA MET A 1 -0.46 8.18 10.15
C MET A 1 -0.52 6.67 10.00
N VAL A 2 -0.22 6.17 8.82
CA VAL A 2 -0.23 4.74 8.45
C VAL A 2 1.03 4.40 7.65
N TRP A 3 1.66 3.29 7.95
CA TRP A 3 2.60 2.65 7.05
C TRP A 3 1.97 1.39 6.47
N CYS A 4 1.88 1.34 5.15
CA CYS A 4 1.21 0.28 4.39
C CYS A 4 2.25 -0.42 3.50
N ALA A 5 2.78 -1.54 3.98
CA ALA A 5 3.84 -2.29 3.32
C ALA A 5 3.28 -3.41 2.44
N VAL A 6 3.69 -3.44 1.16
CA VAL A 6 3.30 -4.44 0.15
C VAL A 6 1.80 -4.82 0.19
N PRO A 7 0.90 -3.84 0.12
CA PRO A 7 -0.50 -4.05 0.43
C PRO A 7 -1.30 -4.66 -0.72
N LEU A 8 -2.30 -5.47 -0.38
CA LEU A 8 -3.35 -5.94 -1.28
C LEU A 8 -4.61 -5.09 -1.05
N LEU A 9 -4.97 -4.19 -1.97
CA LEU A 9 -5.94 -3.12 -1.73
C LEU A 9 -7.12 -3.07 -2.72
N ASP A 10 -6.96 -3.61 -3.93
CA ASP A 10 -8.05 -3.76 -4.91
C ASP A 10 -8.49 -5.23 -4.91
N MET A 11 -9.47 -5.52 -4.07
CA MET A 11 -9.92 -6.90 -3.87
C MET A 11 -10.82 -7.41 -5.01
N ILE A 12 -11.26 -6.53 -5.90
CA ILE A 12 -12.05 -6.94 -7.06
C ILE A 12 -11.16 -7.41 -8.22
N ARG A 13 -9.95 -6.85 -8.33
CA ARG A 13 -9.02 -7.17 -9.43
C ARG A 13 -7.81 -7.98 -8.99
N TYR A 14 -7.68 -8.28 -7.68
CA TYR A 14 -6.49 -8.95 -7.18
C TYR A 14 -6.15 -10.26 -7.90
N PRO A 15 -7.13 -11.12 -8.31
CA PRO A 15 -6.79 -12.38 -8.95
C PRO A 15 -6.19 -12.23 -10.36
N GLN A 16 -6.28 -11.02 -10.94
CA GLN A 16 -5.73 -10.72 -12.27
C GLN A 16 -4.23 -10.45 -12.24
N PHE A 17 -3.63 -10.34 -11.04
CA PHE A 17 -2.24 -9.94 -10.88
C PHE A 17 -1.37 -11.05 -10.30
N LEU A 18 -0.28 -11.38 -10.99
CA LEU A 18 0.78 -12.28 -10.52
C LEU A 18 0.21 -13.64 -10.01
N ILE A 19 0.61 -14.04 -8.79
CA ILE A 19 0.16 -15.31 -8.18
C ILE A 19 -1.15 -15.19 -7.40
N ALA A 20 -1.73 -13.99 -7.31
CA ALA A 20 -2.87 -13.74 -6.42
C ALA A 20 -4.15 -14.52 -6.82
N ARG A 21 -4.22 -15.03 -8.06
CA ARG A 21 -5.28 -15.97 -8.46
C ARG A 21 -5.34 -17.23 -7.58
N LEU A 22 -4.21 -17.61 -6.98
CA LEU A 22 -4.15 -18.78 -6.09
C LEU A 22 -4.76 -18.52 -4.71
N TRP A 23 -5.20 -17.29 -4.43
CA TRP A 23 -5.75 -16.90 -3.14
C TRP A 23 -7.29 -16.78 -3.12
N THR A 24 -7.94 -17.21 -4.21
CA THR A 24 -9.42 -17.15 -4.29
C THR A 24 -10.09 -18.04 -3.24
N ASP A 25 -9.47 -19.15 -2.88
CA ASP A 25 -9.97 -20.02 -1.80
C ASP A 25 -9.86 -19.36 -0.41
N GLU A 26 -8.99 -18.37 -0.26
CA GLU A 26 -8.76 -17.67 1.02
C GLU A 26 -9.60 -16.39 1.14
N TYR A 27 -9.65 -15.59 0.06
CA TYR A 27 -10.29 -14.26 0.08
C TYR A 27 -11.67 -14.26 -0.59
N GLY A 28 -11.90 -15.15 -1.54
CA GLY A 28 -13.08 -15.20 -2.39
C GLY A 28 -12.79 -14.89 -3.86
N ASP A 29 -13.63 -15.37 -4.74
CA ASP A 29 -13.55 -15.18 -6.18
C ASP A 29 -14.50 -14.05 -6.63
N PRO A 30 -13.99 -12.93 -7.20
CA PRO A 30 -14.82 -11.83 -7.66
C PRO A 30 -15.72 -12.19 -8.85
N ASP A 31 -15.49 -13.33 -9.53
CA ASP A 31 -16.34 -13.82 -10.59
C ASP A 31 -17.59 -14.55 -10.04
N VAL A 32 -17.61 -14.85 -8.73
CA VAL A 32 -18.78 -15.39 -8.01
C VAL A 32 -19.57 -14.24 -7.39
N ALA A 33 -20.82 -14.04 -7.78
CA ALA A 33 -21.62 -12.86 -7.43
C ALA A 33 -21.75 -12.62 -5.91
N GLU A 34 -21.89 -13.68 -5.10
CA GLU A 34 -21.96 -13.57 -3.65
C GLU A 34 -20.60 -13.11 -3.05
N GLU A 35 -19.52 -13.72 -3.51
CA GLU A 35 -18.16 -13.43 -3.04
C GLU A 35 -17.68 -12.06 -3.52
N PHE A 36 -18.10 -11.62 -4.72
CA PHE A 36 -17.92 -10.24 -5.16
C PHE A 36 -18.49 -9.24 -4.15
N GLY A 37 -19.70 -9.51 -3.63
CA GLY A 37 -20.32 -8.67 -2.59
C GLY A 37 -19.45 -8.57 -1.34
N TRP A 38 -18.88 -9.66 -0.87
CA TRP A 38 -17.96 -9.66 0.30
C TRP A 38 -16.69 -8.90 0.01
N LEU A 39 -16.04 -9.19 -1.13
CA LEU A 39 -14.80 -8.55 -1.54
C LEU A 39 -14.97 -7.04 -1.73
N HIS A 40 -16.06 -6.61 -2.36
CA HIS A 40 -16.34 -5.19 -2.55
C HIS A 40 -16.57 -4.49 -1.22
N ALA A 41 -17.26 -5.12 -0.27
CA ALA A 41 -17.59 -4.52 1.02
C ALA A 41 -16.36 -4.10 1.85
N TYR A 42 -15.22 -4.78 1.69
CA TYR A 42 -13.99 -4.43 2.41
C TYR A 42 -12.82 -4.01 1.51
N SER A 43 -13.01 -3.90 0.19
CA SER A 43 -11.94 -3.49 -0.73
C SER A 43 -11.53 -2.04 -0.52
N PRO A 44 -10.36 -1.72 0.05
CA PRO A 44 -10.01 -0.35 0.41
C PRO A 44 -10.00 0.61 -0.76
N TYR A 45 -9.54 0.16 -1.92
CA TYR A 45 -9.46 0.97 -3.13
C TYR A 45 -10.82 1.49 -3.60
N HIS A 46 -11.89 0.68 -3.43
CA HIS A 46 -13.24 1.03 -3.88
C HIS A 46 -14.02 1.90 -2.89
N HIS A 47 -13.47 2.12 -1.70
CA HIS A 47 -14.08 2.96 -0.66
C HIS A 47 -13.35 4.30 -0.45
N VAL A 48 -12.45 4.66 -1.36
CA VAL A 48 -11.83 6.00 -1.33
C VAL A 48 -12.90 7.04 -1.69
N THR A 49 -13.09 8.00 -0.79
CA THR A 49 -14.09 9.08 -0.92
C THR A 49 -13.39 10.44 -1.02
N GLU A 50 -13.76 11.23 -2.00
CA GLU A 50 -13.21 12.57 -2.23
C GLU A 50 -13.49 13.52 -1.07
N GLY A 51 -12.54 14.39 -0.78
CA GLY A 51 -12.66 15.45 0.24
C GLY A 51 -12.45 14.98 1.68
N GLN A 52 -12.17 13.68 1.90
CA GLN A 52 -11.95 13.15 3.24
C GLN A 52 -10.56 13.54 3.78
N PRO A 53 -10.45 13.80 5.10
CA PRO A 53 -9.18 14.10 5.76
C PRO A 53 -8.42 12.80 6.08
N TYR A 54 -7.99 12.07 5.04
CA TYR A 54 -7.21 10.86 5.24
C TYR A 54 -5.95 11.12 6.08
N PRO A 55 -5.50 10.15 6.89
CA PRO A 55 -4.26 10.30 7.63
C PRO A 55 -3.06 10.37 6.68
N ALA A 56 -1.91 10.82 7.17
CA ALA A 56 -0.66 10.64 6.44
C ALA A 56 -0.40 9.15 6.21
N VAL A 57 -0.08 8.76 4.97
CA VAL A 57 0.15 7.37 4.58
C VAL A 57 1.47 7.24 3.84
N LEU A 58 2.30 6.30 4.26
CA LEU A 58 3.47 5.84 3.52
C LEU A 58 3.20 4.45 2.97
N PHE A 59 3.07 4.34 1.66
CA PHE A 59 3.07 3.04 0.96
C PHE A 59 4.50 2.63 0.65
N THR A 60 4.84 1.36 0.94
CA THR A 60 6.10 0.78 0.50
C THR A 60 5.84 -0.44 -0.37
N THR A 61 6.53 -0.51 -1.52
CA THR A 61 6.44 -1.64 -2.46
C THR A 61 7.74 -1.84 -3.22
N ALA A 62 7.86 -2.91 -3.97
CA ALA A 62 9.02 -3.20 -4.79
C ALA A 62 8.61 -3.48 -6.23
N GLU A 63 9.39 -2.98 -7.20
CA GLU A 63 9.10 -3.18 -8.62
C GLU A 63 9.17 -4.65 -9.03
N GLY A 64 10.09 -5.41 -8.43
CA GLY A 64 10.26 -6.84 -8.67
C GLY A 64 9.43 -7.73 -7.75
N ASP A 65 8.40 -7.22 -7.10
CA ASP A 65 7.50 -8.05 -6.29
C ASP A 65 6.71 -9.00 -7.18
N THR A 66 6.95 -10.31 -6.99
CA THR A 66 6.29 -11.39 -7.75
C THR A 66 5.09 -11.98 -7.02
N ARG A 67 4.81 -11.53 -5.80
CA ARG A 67 3.74 -12.03 -4.95
C ARG A 67 2.55 -11.09 -4.93
N VAL A 68 2.77 -9.82 -4.56
CA VAL A 68 1.75 -8.77 -4.56
C VAL A 68 2.15 -7.70 -5.55
N ASP A 69 1.36 -7.52 -6.59
CA ASP A 69 1.67 -6.56 -7.65
C ASP A 69 1.76 -5.13 -7.08
N PRO A 70 2.84 -4.38 -7.39
CA PRO A 70 2.99 -3.00 -6.95
C PRO A 70 1.88 -2.06 -7.43
N CYS A 71 1.06 -2.48 -8.40
CA CYS A 71 -0.08 -1.71 -8.87
C CYS A 71 -1.08 -1.40 -7.74
N HIS A 72 -1.24 -2.29 -6.75
CA HIS A 72 -2.12 -2.05 -5.60
C HIS A 72 -1.70 -0.81 -4.82
N ALA A 73 -0.41 -0.70 -4.46
CA ALA A 73 0.13 0.46 -3.77
C ALA A 73 0.07 1.72 -4.65
N ARG A 74 0.45 1.61 -5.93
CA ARG A 74 0.43 2.73 -6.89
C ARG A 74 -0.97 3.31 -7.08
N LYS A 75 -1.96 2.45 -7.33
CA LYS A 75 -3.36 2.86 -7.52
C LYS A 75 -3.93 3.52 -6.28
N MET A 76 -3.68 2.92 -5.12
CA MET A 76 -4.20 3.46 -3.86
C MET A 76 -3.53 4.78 -3.49
N ALA A 77 -2.21 4.90 -3.66
CA ALA A 77 -1.51 6.15 -3.44
C ALA A 77 -2.08 7.27 -4.34
N ALA A 78 -2.27 6.98 -5.63
CA ALA A 78 -2.86 7.94 -6.56
C ALA A 78 -4.30 8.32 -6.18
N ALA A 79 -5.14 7.34 -5.83
CA ALA A 79 -6.53 7.57 -5.42
C ALA A 79 -6.61 8.42 -4.15
N LEU A 80 -5.81 8.11 -3.13
CA LEU A 80 -5.77 8.89 -1.89
C LEU A 80 -5.20 10.29 -2.11
N THR A 81 -4.18 10.44 -2.95
CA THR A 81 -3.62 11.75 -3.30
C THR A 81 -4.68 12.63 -3.97
N TRP A 82 -5.47 12.06 -4.87
CA TRP A 82 -6.57 12.81 -5.52
C TRP A 82 -7.71 13.13 -4.54
N ALA A 83 -8.06 12.18 -3.67
CA ALA A 83 -9.25 12.29 -2.81
C ALA A 83 -9.01 13.06 -1.50
N SER A 84 -7.76 13.08 -1.00
CA SER A 84 -7.45 13.60 0.34
C SER A 84 -7.51 15.13 0.40
N SER A 85 -8.11 15.65 1.46
CA SER A 85 -7.98 17.04 1.87
C SER A 85 -6.83 17.21 2.88
N GLY A 86 -6.07 18.34 2.78
CA GLY A 86 -5.01 18.66 3.76
C GLY A 86 -3.73 17.85 3.60
N GLN A 87 -3.27 17.65 2.37
CA GLN A 87 -2.06 16.88 2.05
C GLN A 87 -0.77 17.53 2.55
N ASP A 88 -0.75 18.84 2.77
CA ASP A 88 0.43 19.55 3.29
C ASP A 88 0.82 19.05 4.69
N GLU A 89 -0.17 18.72 5.51
CA GLU A 89 0.04 18.19 6.86
C GLU A 89 0.04 16.65 6.92
N ARG A 90 -0.72 16.02 6.01
CA ARG A 90 -0.96 14.58 5.96
C ARG A 90 -0.59 14.01 4.60
N PRO A 91 0.71 13.93 4.27
CA PRO A 91 1.16 13.50 2.95
C PRO A 91 0.82 12.05 2.65
N ILE A 92 0.46 11.79 1.40
CA ILE A 92 0.34 10.46 0.83
C ILE A 92 1.62 10.19 0.03
N LEU A 93 2.43 9.25 0.50
CA LEU A 93 3.74 8.96 -0.06
C LEU A 93 3.81 7.52 -0.58
N LEU A 94 4.55 7.33 -1.67
CA LEU A 94 4.88 6.03 -2.22
C LEU A 94 6.38 5.87 -2.33
N LEU A 95 6.94 4.95 -1.54
CA LEU A 95 8.33 4.52 -1.62
C LEU A 95 8.41 3.20 -2.38
N GLN A 96 8.95 3.23 -3.59
CA GLN A 96 9.12 2.06 -4.42
C GLN A 96 10.58 1.67 -4.56
N SER A 97 10.93 0.45 -4.16
CA SER A 97 12.26 -0.12 -4.32
C SER A 97 12.43 -0.70 -5.73
N GLY A 98 13.42 -0.24 -6.49
CA GLY A 98 13.62 -0.63 -7.90
C GLY A 98 14.28 -2.00 -8.12
N ARG A 99 14.87 -2.64 -7.10
CA ARG A 99 15.65 -3.88 -7.23
C ARG A 99 15.35 -4.92 -6.16
N ALA A 100 14.14 -4.96 -5.65
CA ALA A 100 13.76 -5.87 -4.60
C ALA A 100 12.50 -6.66 -4.97
N GLY A 101 12.39 -7.88 -4.45
CA GLY A 101 11.17 -8.68 -4.47
C GLY A 101 10.32 -8.45 -3.22
N HIS A 102 9.41 -9.36 -2.94
CA HIS A 102 8.45 -9.33 -1.81
C HIS A 102 9.15 -9.46 -0.42
N GLY A 103 10.07 -8.55 -0.11
CA GLY A 103 10.77 -8.53 1.18
C GLY A 103 11.90 -9.56 1.35
N VAL A 104 12.03 -10.55 0.48
CA VAL A 104 13.07 -11.57 0.53
C VAL A 104 14.22 -11.22 -0.43
N GLY A 105 15.46 -11.47 0.01
CA GLY A 105 16.65 -11.27 -0.83
C GLY A 105 17.16 -9.83 -0.91
N LYS A 106 16.60 -8.89 -0.14
CA LYS A 106 17.13 -7.52 -0.05
C LYS A 106 18.48 -7.50 0.66
N PRO A 107 19.53 -6.85 0.11
CA PRO A 107 20.76 -6.56 0.83
C PRO A 107 20.50 -5.84 2.15
N ALA A 108 21.36 -6.08 3.15
CA ALA A 108 21.20 -5.45 4.47
C ALA A 108 21.19 -3.92 4.38
N SER A 109 22.05 -3.32 3.53
CA SER A 109 22.07 -1.88 3.28
C SER A 109 20.74 -1.32 2.79
N MET A 110 20.05 -2.02 1.87
CA MET A 110 18.75 -1.58 1.39
C MET A 110 17.67 -1.66 2.48
N ARG A 111 17.72 -2.70 3.31
CA ARG A 111 16.77 -2.81 4.44
C ARG A 111 16.97 -1.71 5.47
N VAL A 112 18.24 -1.34 5.73
CA VAL A 112 18.58 -0.23 6.63
C VAL A 112 18.07 1.09 6.07
N MET A 113 18.28 1.36 4.78
CA MET A 113 17.80 2.59 4.14
C MET A 113 16.27 2.68 4.15
N GLU A 114 15.56 1.62 3.74
CA GLU A 114 14.09 1.59 3.80
C GLU A 114 13.57 1.75 5.23
N GLY A 115 14.23 1.12 6.21
CA GLY A 115 13.91 1.29 7.62
C GLY A 115 14.10 2.73 8.09
N ALA A 116 15.17 3.38 7.64
CA ALA A 116 15.43 4.80 7.96
C ALA A 116 14.36 5.71 7.36
N ASP A 117 13.94 5.48 6.10
CA ASP A 117 12.89 6.25 5.45
C ASP A 117 11.54 6.11 6.19
N VAL A 118 11.18 4.88 6.59
CA VAL A 118 9.97 4.62 7.38
C VAL A 118 10.04 5.31 8.75
N LEU A 119 11.17 5.22 9.44
CA LEU A 119 11.36 5.89 10.73
C LEU A 119 11.33 7.42 10.59
N ALA A 120 11.94 7.97 9.55
CA ALA A 120 11.88 9.41 9.26
C ALA A 120 10.44 9.89 9.03
N PHE A 121 9.63 9.12 8.29
CA PHE A 121 8.22 9.40 8.12
C PHE A 121 7.47 9.41 9.47
N PHE A 122 7.70 8.42 10.32
CA PHE A 122 7.09 8.38 11.65
C PHE A 122 7.53 9.54 12.55
N CYS A 123 8.84 9.81 12.61
CA CYS A 123 9.36 10.92 13.40
C CYS A 123 8.71 12.24 12.99
N ARG A 124 8.67 12.52 11.70
CA ARG A 124 8.05 13.74 11.18
C ARG A 124 6.56 13.85 11.53
N GLN A 125 5.80 12.78 11.36
CA GLN A 125 4.35 12.78 11.61
C GLN A 125 3.99 12.79 13.09
N LEU A 126 4.90 12.37 13.97
CA LEU A 126 4.75 12.43 15.43
C LEU A 126 5.32 13.71 16.03
N GLY A 127 5.95 14.57 15.23
CA GLY A 127 6.68 15.74 15.76
C GLY A 127 7.90 15.36 16.62
N PHE A 128 8.48 14.19 16.36
CA PHE A 128 9.65 13.72 17.07
C PHE A 128 10.92 14.13 16.30
N GLU A 129 11.77 14.91 16.94
CA GLU A 129 13.10 15.24 16.41
C GLU A 129 14.11 14.29 17.06
N PRO A 130 14.72 13.37 16.28
CA PRO A 130 15.77 12.52 16.83
C PRO A 130 16.96 13.40 17.24
N SER A 131 17.37 13.31 18.51
CA SER A 131 18.63 13.89 18.97
C SER A 131 19.78 13.11 18.36
N LEU A 132 20.63 13.78 17.58
CA LEU A 132 21.90 13.25 17.08
C LEU A 132 22.92 13.13 18.19
#